data_3f7b1cc84400caedbcea15e1e788166e
#
_entry.id   3f7b1cc84400caedbcea15e1e788166e
#
_cell.length_a   1.000
_cell.length_b   1.000
_cell.length_c   1.000
_cell.angle_alpha   90.00
_cell.angle_beta   90.00
_cell.angle_gamma   90.00
#
_symmetry.space_group_name_H-M   'P 1'
#
loop_
_entity.id
_entity.type
_entity.pdbx_description
1 polymer ?
#
loop_
_entity_poly.entity_id
_entity_poly.type
_entity_poly.pdbx_seq_one_letter_code
_entity_poly.pdbx_strand_id
1 'polypeptide(L)'
;MGHHIIQEVSQEKFEFTGRAKMIAIGLFVIGAILAGVGAMDVKSNWDSIGHHATEVVHLDDATESHKETEHGDHHATPAHEGHSHAKEDTKDLHSATDHHAEIVDGHHGPTWMTRVWANLLLNSYYFWLFAVSALFFIAVNYVANAGWAVMLKRIMEAQTSYLYLGSAILLAVVIGSRHTLYHWVQYFDDPSAPTDAILDSKAWLLNNTSLFFFIPFVLISWILIRMKLRNNSVAEDKDKGLNMFKSSTKWSAFFIFFFAFTFSALSWLIIMSIDAHWYSTMFSVYNFAISFVTGLSVMMVIVQYLKAKGYMEMVSDEVVHDLGKFMFAFCVFWGYIFLSQWLLIWYTNLPEETVYFAARLEGGYKTLFAINIFMCFLAPFLVLMMRNAKRSPKVLLTAAAVILVGHWVDTYLLIMPGTVGDKAGIGMLEIGTTVAFAGIFMYVVLNSLSKANMYPINHPYVLESANHDVGP
;
A
#
# COMPACT_ATOMS: atom_id res chain seq x y z
N MET A 1 -8.08 -44.82 4.31
CA MET A 1 -8.68 -44.15 3.16
C MET A 1 -8.16 -42.74 2.93
N GLY A 2 -8.06 -41.90 3.97
CA GLY A 2 -7.60 -40.50 3.82
C GLY A 2 -6.21 -40.30 3.23
N HIS A 3 -5.23 -41.17 3.50
CA HIS A 3 -3.87 -40.99 3.03
C HIS A 3 -3.69 -41.21 1.51
N HIS A 4 -4.51 -42.09 0.88
CA HIS A 4 -4.48 -42.30 -0.57
C HIS A 4 -5.16 -41.16 -1.35
N ILE A 5 -6.25 -40.63 -0.83
CA ILE A 5 -6.95 -39.49 -1.43
C ILE A 5 -6.05 -38.24 -1.42
N ILE A 6 -5.32 -38.00 -0.32
CA ILE A 6 -4.40 -36.86 -0.21
C ILE A 6 -3.23 -36.99 -1.20
N GLN A 7 -2.69 -38.17 -1.46
CA GLN A 7 -1.60 -38.35 -2.42
C GLN A 7 -2.06 -38.14 -3.87
N GLU A 8 -3.25 -38.55 -4.26
CA GLU A 8 -3.78 -38.29 -5.61
C GLU A 8 -4.11 -36.81 -5.87
N VAL A 9 -4.80 -36.18 -4.93
CA VAL A 9 -5.17 -34.75 -5.07
C VAL A 9 -3.96 -33.82 -4.90
N SER A 10 -2.96 -34.20 -4.08
CA SER A 10 -1.76 -33.40 -3.88
C SER A 10 -0.83 -33.29 -5.09
N GLN A 11 -1.04 -34.11 -6.12
CA GLN A 11 -0.33 -34.01 -7.41
C GLN A 11 -1.02 -33.07 -8.40
N GLU A 12 -2.15 -32.48 -8.05
CA GLU A 12 -2.85 -31.51 -8.89
C GLU A 12 -1.94 -30.31 -9.19
N LYS A 13 -1.82 -29.97 -10.48
CA LYS A 13 -1.08 -28.82 -10.97
C LYS A 13 -2.01 -27.82 -11.60
N PHE A 14 -1.81 -26.56 -11.29
CA PHE A 14 -2.53 -25.49 -11.96
C PHE A 14 -2.05 -25.34 -13.40
N GLU A 15 -2.97 -25.39 -14.35
CA GLU A 15 -2.67 -25.11 -15.75
C GLU A 15 -2.86 -23.63 -16.07
N PHE A 16 -1.74 -22.94 -16.31
CA PHE A 16 -1.80 -21.56 -16.78
C PHE A 16 -2.19 -21.55 -18.26
N THR A 17 -3.49 -21.55 -18.51
CA THR A 17 -4.09 -21.67 -19.85
C THR A 17 -3.71 -20.51 -20.76
N GLY A 18 -3.70 -20.74 -22.08
CA GLY A 18 -3.45 -19.70 -23.07
C GLY A 18 -4.40 -18.50 -22.94
N ARG A 19 -5.66 -18.74 -22.58
CA ARG A 19 -6.64 -17.65 -22.32
C ARG A 19 -6.24 -16.78 -21.14
N ALA A 20 -5.82 -17.35 -20.02
CA ALA A 20 -5.39 -16.59 -18.85
C ALA A 20 -4.09 -15.79 -19.14
N LYS A 21 -3.16 -16.35 -19.93
CA LYS A 21 -1.98 -15.65 -20.42
C LYS A 21 -2.35 -14.44 -21.27
N MET A 22 -3.26 -14.63 -22.24
CA MET A 22 -3.73 -13.55 -23.11
C MET A 22 -4.44 -12.46 -22.32
N ILE A 23 -5.24 -12.80 -21.29
CA ILE A 23 -5.87 -11.79 -20.43
C ILE A 23 -4.82 -10.99 -19.68
N ALA A 24 -3.83 -11.62 -19.07
CA ALA A 24 -2.78 -10.92 -18.33
C ALA A 24 -1.94 -10.00 -19.24
N ILE A 25 -1.54 -10.49 -20.41
CA ILE A 25 -0.81 -9.70 -21.42
C ILE A 25 -1.69 -8.59 -21.98
N GLY A 26 -2.98 -8.88 -22.23
CA GLY A 26 -3.95 -7.90 -22.71
C GLY A 26 -4.13 -6.74 -21.71
N LEU A 27 -4.28 -7.05 -20.42
CA LEU A 27 -4.34 -6.04 -19.37
C LEU A 27 -3.08 -5.17 -19.34
N PHE A 28 -1.91 -5.80 -19.45
CA PHE A 28 -0.64 -5.04 -19.49
C PHE A 28 -0.60 -4.10 -20.71
N VAL A 29 -0.90 -4.60 -21.91
CA VAL A 29 -0.84 -3.81 -23.15
C VAL A 29 -1.87 -2.67 -23.13
N ILE A 30 -3.13 -2.98 -22.76
CA ILE A 30 -4.20 -1.97 -22.66
C ILE A 30 -3.82 -0.92 -21.61
N GLY A 31 -3.36 -1.36 -20.44
CA GLY A 31 -2.93 -0.46 -19.39
C GLY A 31 -1.76 0.43 -19.80
N ALA A 32 -0.75 -0.12 -20.50
CA ALA A 32 0.38 0.64 -21.01
C ALA A 32 -0.05 1.67 -22.06
N ILE A 33 -0.98 1.32 -22.96
CA ILE A 33 -1.53 2.26 -23.95
C ILE A 33 -2.29 3.39 -23.24
N LEU A 34 -3.19 3.05 -22.30
CA LEU A 34 -3.94 4.05 -21.53
C LEU A 34 -3.01 4.96 -20.73
N ALA A 35 -1.98 4.41 -20.10
CA ALA A 35 -0.97 5.19 -19.38
C ALA A 35 -0.20 6.14 -20.32
N GLY A 36 0.17 5.67 -21.51
CA GLY A 36 0.84 6.49 -22.53
C GLY A 36 -0.03 7.64 -23.03
N VAL A 37 -1.31 7.35 -23.36
CA VAL A 37 -2.29 8.37 -23.74
C VAL A 37 -2.51 9.36 -22.60
N GLY A 38 -2.70 8.85 -21.37
CA GLY A 38 -2.86 9.68 -20.18
C GLY A 38 -1.65 10.57 -19.89
N ALA A 39 -0.42 10.08 -20.09
CA ALA A 39 0.79 10.89 -19.95
C ALA A 39 0.87 12.01 -20.99
N MET A 40 0.44 11.75 -22.24
CA MET A 40 0.34 12.77 -23.29
C MET A 40 -0.72 13.82 -22.97
N ASP A 41 -1.89 13.39 -22.47
CA ASP A 41 -2.97 14.28 -22.04
C ASP A 41 -2.52 15.17 -20.87
N VAL A 42 -1.90 14.61 -19.85
CA VAL A 42 -1.31 15.36 -18.72
C VAL A 42 -0.28 16.37 -19.21
N LYS A 43 0.59 15.98 -20.17
CA LYS A 43 1.60 16.87 -20.75
C LYS A 43 0.97 18.04 -21.50
N SER A 44 -0.07 17.78 -22.32
CA SER A 44 -0.72 18.81 -23.14
C SER A 44 -1.55 19.80 -22.31
N ASN A 45 -2.12 19.34 -21.21
CA ASN A 45 -3.01 20.13 -20.37
C ASN A 45 -2.35 20.59 -19.05
N TRP A 46 -1.03 20.41 -18.89
CA TRP A 46 -0.34 20.67 -17.63
C TRP A 46 -0.53 22.09 -17.09
N ASP A 47 -0.48 23.09 -17.96
CA ASP A 47 -0.59 24.49 -17.57
C ASP A 47 -2.03 24.89 -17.20
N SER A 48 -3.04 24.15 -17.69
CA SER A 48 -4.46 24.37 -17.33
C SER A 48 -4.90 23.59 -16.09
N ILE A 49 -4.15 22.54 -15.71
CA ILE A 49 -4.41 21.78 -14.50
C ILE A 49 -3.97 22.62 -13.30
N GLY A 50 -4.88 23.01 -12.44
CA GLY A 50 -4.64 23.85 -11.27
C GLY A 50 -5.38 25.19 -11.30
N HIS A 51 -5.67 25.77 -12.46
CA HIS A 51 -6.45 27.00 -12.53
C HIS A 51 -7.90 26.81 -12.08
N HIS A 52 -8.50 25.64 -12.30
CA HIS A 52 -9.87 25.36 -11.83
C HIS A 52 -9.98 25.20 -10.31
N ALA A 53 -8.93 24.76 -9.62
CA ALA A 53 -8.96 24.64 -8.16
C ALA A 53 -8.92 26.01 -7.48
N THR A 54 -8.16 26.96 -8.00
CA THR A 54 -8.07 28.34 -7.49
C THR A 54 -9.35 29.14 -7.75
N GLU A 55 -10.02 28.89 -8.88
CA GLU A 55 -11.25 29.61 -9.23
C GLU A 55 -12.44 29.20 -8.36
N VAL A 56 -12.51 27.92 -7.94
CA VAL A 56 -13.55 27.43 -7.02
C VAL A 56 -13.36 28.00 -5.62
N VAL A 57 -12.12 28.10 -5.12
CA VAL A 57 -11.82 28.69 -3.81
C VAL A 57 -12.17 30.18 -3.77
N HIS A 58 -11.90 30.92 -4.84
CA HIS A 58 -12.28 32.34 -4.92
C HIS A 58 -13.80 32.56 -5.06
N LEU A 59 -14.56 31.60 -5.60
CA LEU A 59 -16.02 31.67 -5.68
C LEU A 59 -16.68 31.40 -4.32
N ASP A 60 -16.12 30.48 -3.51
CA ASP A 60 -16.60 30.19 -2.16
C ASP A 60 -16.34 31.38 -1.21
N ASP A 61 -15.14 32.01 -1.25
CA ASP A 61 -14.85 33.21 -0.48
C ASP A 61 -15.71 34.41 -0.90
N ALA A 62 -16.03 34.56 -2.20
CA ALA A 62 -16.91 35.62 -2.68
C ALA A 62 -18.39 35.45 -2.27
N THR A 63 -18.82 34.20 -2.09
CA THR A 63 -20.19 33.89 -1.63
C THR A 63 -20.36 34.04 -0.12
N GLU A 64 -19.32 33.86 0.69
CA GLU A 64 -19.35 34.13 2.13
C GLU A 64 -19.29 35.64 2.44
N SER A 65 -18.55 36.43 1.67
CA SER A 65 -18.45 37.90 1.88
C SER A 65 -19.71 38.68 1.53
N HIS A 66 -20.63 38.12 0.75
CA HIS A 66 -21.92 38.74 0.41
C HIS A 66 -23.07 38.47 1.41
N LYS A 67 -22.87 37.58 2.40
CA LYS A 67 -23.88 37.29 3.43
C LYS A 67 -23.78 38.13 4.70
N GLU A 68 -22.73 38.93 4.88
CA GLU A 68 -22.53 39.75 6.08
C GLU A 68 -22.99 41.24 5.95
N THR A 69 -23.59 41.67 4.85
CA THR A 69 -23.93 43.11 4.61
C THR A 69 -25.40 43.45 4.57
N GLU A 70 -26.27 42.70 5.21
CA GLU A 70 -27.66 43.17 5.46
C GLU A 70 -28.12 42.86 6.89
N HIS A 71 -27.79 43.73 7.83
CA HIS A 71 -28.65 44.21 8.92
C HIS A 71 -27.92 45.29 9.74
N GLY A 72 -28.20 46.52 9.44
CA GLY A 72 -27.83 47.67 10.22
C GLY A 72 -28.94 48.05 11.23
N ASP A 73 -28.47 48.67 12.25
CA ASP A 73 -29.03 49.72 13.07
C ASP A 73 -29.43 49.43 14.53
N HIS A 74 -28.75 50.25 15.37
CA HIS A 74 -29.10 50.83 16.66
C HIS A 74 -29.04 50.00 17.95
N HIS A 75 -28.02 50.22 18.79
CA HIS A 75 -28.07 51.06 20.00
C HIS A 75 -26.79 50.93 20.86
N ALA A 76 -26.47 52.05 21.51
CA ALA A 76 -25.22 52.35 22.24
C ALA A 76 -25.04 51.66 23.59
N THR A 77 -23.76 51.26 23.84
CA THR A 77 -22.92 51.28 25.09
C THR A 77 -23.41 50.66 26.43
N PRO A 78 -22.56 50.25 27.37
CA PRO A 78 -21.07 50.18 27.40
C PRO A 78 -20.46 48.85 27.92
N ALA A 79 -19.16 48.71 27.64
CA ALA A 79 -18.08 48.03 28.39
C ALA A 79 -18.30 46.71 29.14
N HIS A 80 -17.68 45.66 28.66
CA HIS A 80 -16.89 44.73 29.48
C HIS A 80 -15.79 44.07 28.64
N GLU A 81 -14.57 44.11 29.21
CA GLU A 81 -13.36 43.42 28.73
C GLU A 81 -13.60 41.91 28.65
N GLY A 82 -13.02 41.25 27.66
CA GLY A 82 -12.86 39.82 27.74
C GLY A 82 -12.71 39.11 26.39
N HIS A 83 -11.44 38.77 26.11
CA HIS A 83 -11.00 37.67 25.24
C HIS A 83 -11.17 37.75 23.72
N SER A 84 -10.17 38.41 23.13
CA SER A 84 -9.78 38.26 21.72
C SER A 84 -8.75 37.12 21.58
N HIS A 85 -9.16 35.86 21.56
CA HIS A 85 -8.22 34.73 21.31
C HIS A 85 -8.60 33.81 20.15
N ALA A 86 -9.63 34.15 19.35
CA ALA A 86 -10.09 33.28 18.28
C ALA A 86 -9.73 33.73 16.85
N LYS A 87 -9.01 34.84 16.68
CA LYS A 87 -8.63 35.36 15.35
C LYS A 87 -7.12 35.31 15.04
N GLU A 88 -6.29 34.96 16.00
CA GLU A 88 -4.83 34.83 15.76
C GLU A 88 -4.46 33.45 15.23
N ASP A 89 -5.17 32.40 15.65
CA ASP A 89 -4.83 31.02 15.27
C ASP A 89 -5.03 30.67 13.78
N THR A 90 -5.91 31.41 13.06
CA THR A 90 -6.11 31.20 11.62
C THR A 90 -5.06 31.87 10.74
N LYS A 91 -4.41 32.94 11.21
CA LYS A 91 -3.32 33.61 10.47
C LYS A 91 -2.03 32.79 10.51
N ASP A 92 -1.76 32.12 11.62
CA ASP A 92 -0.55 31.31 11.74
C ASP A 92 -0.65 30.01 10.94
N LEU A 93 -1.86 29.47 10.73
CA LEU A 93 -2.07 28.30 9.87
C LEU A 93 -1.84 28.62 8.38
N HIS A 94 -2.31 29.81 7.93
CA HIS A 94 -2.05 30.28 6.56
C HIS A 94 -0.56 30.62 6.34
N SER A 95 0.11 31.15 7.36
CA SER A 95 1.54 31.46 7.25
C SER A 95 2.41 30.21 7.18
N ALA A 96 2.02 29.12 7.85
CA ALA A 96 2.72 27.83 7.77
C ALA A 96 2.52 27.13 6.42
N THR A 97 1.33 27.25 5.82
CA THR A 97 1.07 26.76 4.45
C THR A 97 1.80 27.60 3.40
N ASP A 98 1.87 28.93 3.58
CA ASP A 98 2.61 29.84 2.69
C ASP A 98 4.13 29.60 2.77
N HIS A 99 4.69 29.33 3.96
CA HIS A 99 6.10 28.96 4.10
C HIS A 99 6.42 27.60 3.46
N HIS A 100 5.49 26.63 3.45
CA HIS A 100 5.68 25.39 2.72
C HIS A 100 5.59 25.60 1.20
N ALA A 101 4.72 26.49 0.73
CA ALA A 101 4.65 26.89 -0.66
C ALA A 101 5.91 27.66 -1.09
N GLU A 102 6.43 28.59 -0.25
CA GLU A 102 7.66 29.33 -0.53
C GLU A 102 8.92 28.45 -0.53
N ILE A 103 9.01 27.44 0.34
CA ILE A 103 10.14 26.48 0.34
C ILE A 103 10.12 25.58 -0.90
N VAL A 104 8.92 25.30 -1.44
CA VAL A 104 8.76 24.55 -2.69
C VAL A 104 9.02 25.44 -3.94
N ASP A 105 8.77 26.74 -3.87
CA ASP A 105 8.94 27.68 -5.00
C ASP A 105 10.40 28.06 -5.30
N GLY A 106 11.35 27.73 -4.45
CA GLY A 106 12.79 27.91 -4.76
C GLY A 106 13.34 26.92 -5.80
N HIS A 107 12.64 25.82 -6.05
CA HIS A 107 12.95 24.81 -7.07
C HIS A 107 11.75 24.67 -7.99
N HIS A 108 11.98 24.65 -9.29
CA HIS A 108 10.97 24.50 -10.34
C HIS A 108 9.77 23.66 -9.90
N GLY A 109 8.58 24.26 -9.81
CA GLY A 109 7.34 23.62 -9.37
C GLY A 109 7.08 22.28 -10.06
N PRO A 110 6.17 21.43 -9.58
CA PRO A 110 5.95 20.09 -10.11
C PRO A 110 5.68 20.16 -11.62
N THR A 111 6.33 19.28 -12.38
CA THR A 111 6.18 19.15 -13.82
C THR A 111 5.24 18.00 -14.18
N TRP A 112 4.78 17.94 -15.42
CA TRP A 112 4.01 16.78 -15.89
C TRP A 112 4.78 15.45 -15.70
N MET A 113 6.11 15.48 -15.75
CA MET A 113 6.97 14.33 -15.54
C MET A 113 6.95 13.88 -14.07
N THR A 114 6.81 14.81 -13.10
CA THR A 114 6.65 14.51 -11.68
C THR A 114 5.42 13.63 -11.45
N ARG A 115 4.29 13.96 -12.11
CA ARG A 115 3.07 13.16 -12.01
C ARG A 115 3.22 11.75 -12.61
N VAL A 116 3.97 11.62 -13.71
CA VAL A 116 4.29 10.30 -14.30
C VAL A 116 5.13 9.46 -13.34
N TRP A 117 6.19 10.03 -12.76
CA TRP A 117 7.04 9.33 -11.80
C TRP A 117 6.30 8.97 -10.51
N ALA A 118 5.48 9.87 -9.99
CA ALA A 118 4.64 9.61 -8.82
C ALA A 118 3.68 8.44 -9.05
N ASN A 119 3.05 8.35 -10.24
CA ASN A 119 2.20 7.21 -10.61
C ASN A 119 2.98 5.89 -10.74
N LEU A 120 4.18 5.93 -11.30
CA LEU A 120 5.04 4.74 -11.37
C LEU A 120 5.46 4.29 -9.96
N LEU A 121 5.81 5.24 -9.07
CA LEU A 121 6.13 4.94 -7.68
C LEU A 121 4.93 4.33 -6.95
N LEU A 122 3.75 4.94 -7.06
CA LEU A 122 2.51 4.47 -6.47
C LEU A 122 2.25 3.00 -6.83
N ASN A 123 2.21 2.70 -8.14
CA ASN A 123 1.85 1.36 -8.58
C ASN A 123 2.99 0.34 -8.33
N SER A 124 4.25 0.73 -8.51
CA SER A 124 5.37 -0.17 -8.21
C SER A 124 5.41 -0.55 -6.72
N TYR A 125 5.20 0.43 -5.83
CA TYR A 125 5.15 0.21 -4.39
C TYR A 125 3.92 -0.61 -3.99
N TYR A 126 2.73 -0.24 -4.44
CA TYR A 126 1.47 -0.91 -4.10
C TYR A 126 1.47 -2.40 -4.46
N PHE A 127 1.83 -2.75 -5.70
CA PHE A 127 1.90 -4.16 -6.11
C PHE A 127 3.07 -4.94 -5.46
N TRP A 128 4.17 -4.25 -5.14
CA TRP A 128 5.28 -4.84 -4.40
C TRP A 128 4.86 -5.22 -2.97
N LEU A 129 4.04 -4.42 -2.30
CA LEU A 129 3.51 -4.72 -0.97
C LEU A 129 2.76 -6.06 -0.91
N PHE A 130 2.07 -6.47 -1.98
CA PHE A 130 1.40 -7.77 -2.03
C PHE A 130 2.37 -8.94 -1.88
N ALA A 131 3.51 -8.88 -2.56
CA ALA A 131 4.52 -9.93 -2.49
C ALA A 131 5.25 -9.96 -1.14
N VAL A 132 5.51 -8.79 -0.57
CA VAL A 132 6.12 -8.62 0.76
C VAL A 132 5.22 -9.20 1.84
N SER A 133 3.94 -8.87 1.82
CA SER A 133 2.93 -9.39 2.73
C SER A 133 2.86 -10.91 2.71
N ALA A 134 2.86 -11.52 1.52
CA ALA A 134 2.83 -12.97 1.39
C ALA A 134 4.10 -13.62 1.96
N LEU A 135 5.28 -13.01 1.78
CA LEU A 135 6.53 -13.51 2.37
C LEU A 135 6.49 -13.44 3.91
N PHE A 136 5.99 -12.32 4.44
CA PHE A 136 5.81 -12.16 5.88
C PHE A 136 4.81 -13.18 6.43
N PHE A 137 3.69 -13.42 5.74
CA PHE A 137 2.69 -14.37 6.17
C PHE A 137 3.20 -15.82 6.16
N ILE A 138 3.99 -16.22 5.15
CA ILE A 138 4.70 -17.51 5.14
C ILE A 138 5.59 -17.63 6.40
N ALA A 139 6.38 -16.60 6.68
CA ALA A 139 7.31 -16.63 7.79
C ALA A 139 6.59 -16.73 9.15
N VAL A 140 5.52 -15.98 9.35
CA VAL A 140 4.69 -16.05 10.57
C VAL A 140 4.11 -17.45 10.74
N ASN A 141 3.54 -18.05 9.69
CA ASN A 141 2.96 -19.38 9.75
C ASN A 141 4.00 -20.45 10.11
N TYR A 142 5.24 -20.36 9.62
CA TYR A 142 6.31 -21.28 10.01
C TYR A 142 6.73 -21.10 11.48
N VAL A 143 6.85 -19.87 11.97
CA VAL A 143 7.27 -19.59 13.34
C VAL A 143 6.16 -19.94 14.34
N ALA A 144 4.93 -19.66 13.99
CA ALA A 144 3.75 -20.00 14.81
C ALA A 144 3.38 -21.48 14.74
N ASN A 145 4.01 -22.29 13.89
CA ASN A 145 3.61 -23.68 13.60
C ASN A 145 2.12 -23.78 13.21
N ALA A 146 1.63 -22.81 12.43
CA ALA A 146 0.23 -22.70 12.08
C ALA A 146 -0.17 -23.76 11.03
N GLY A 147 -0.86 -24.80 11.47
CA GLY A 147 -1.31 -25.89 10.60
C GLY A 147 -2.41 -25.48 9.62
N TRP A 148 -3.34 -24.64 10.03
CA TRP A 148 -4.53 -24.28 9.25
C TRP A 148 -4.23 -23.69 7.84
N ALA A 149 -3.15 -22.92 7.71
CA ALA A 149 -2.82 -22.19 6.49
C ALA A 149 -1.98 -23.01 5.48
N VAL A 150 -1.63 -24.24 5.77
CA VAL A 150 -0.72 -25.04 4.94
C VAL A 150 -1.29 -25.29 3.54
N MET A 151 -2.62 -25.45 3.40
CA MET A 151 -3.27 -25.59 2.09
C MET A 151 -3.16 -24.31 1.23
N LEU A 152 -2.96 -23.13 1.84
CA LEU A 152 -2.77 -21.86 1.14
C LEU A 152 -1.29 -21.57 0.83
N LYS A 153 -0.35 -22.36 1.34
CA LYS A 153 1.09 -22.13 1.24
C LYS A 153 1.56 -21.90 -0.19
N ARG A 154 1.08 -22.69 -1.15
CA ARG A 154 1.49 -22.55 -2.56
C ARG A 154 1.01 -21.26 -3.20
N ILE A 155 -0.15 -20.76 -2.80
CA ILE A 155 -0.65 -19.45 -3.24
C ILE A 155 0.23 -18.34 -2.67
N MET A 156 0.56 -18.40 -1.37
CA MET A 156 1.48 -17.43 -0.74
C MET A 156 2.84 -17.43 -1.46
N GLU A 157 3.42 -18.61 -1.72
CA GLU A 157 4.69 -18.75 -2.45
C GLU A 157 4.60 -18.22 -3.89
N ALA A 158 3.48 -18.43 -4.58
CA ALA A 158 3.27 -17.87 -5.91
C ALA A 158 3.19 -16.35 -5.88
N GLN A 159 2.48 -15.78 -4.89
CA GLN A 159 2.37 -14.33 -4.69
C GLN A 159 3.75 -13.69 -4.41
N THR A 160 4.61 -14.35 -3.60
CA THR A 160 5.99 -13.88 -3.37
C THR A 160 6.85 -13.89 -4.63
N SER A 161 6.46 -14.57 -5.71
CA SER A 161 7.26 -14.59 -6.95
C SER A 161 7.36 -13.21 -7.61
N TYR A 162 6.38 -12.34 -7.37
CA TYR A 162 6.43 -10.97 -7.86
C TYR A 162 7.54 -10.14 -7.20
N LEU A 163 8.07 -10.57 -6.04
CA LEU A 163 9.15 -9.86 -5.35
C LEU A 163 10.38 -9.64 -6.24
N TYR A 164 10.71 -10.57 -7.14
CA TYR A 164 11.84 -10.39 -8.06
C TYR A 164 11.66 -9.21 -9.00
N LEU A 165 10.56 -9.24 -9.75
CA LEU A 165 10.28 -8.20 -10.74
C LEU A 165 9.83 -6.90 -10.07
N GLY A 166 8.98 -7.00 -9.05
CA GLY A 166 8.46 -5.84 -8.32
C GLY A 166 9.57 -5.05 -7.62
N SER A 167 10.56 -5.73 -6.98
CA SER A 167 11.71 -5.06 -6.38
C SER A 167 12.61 -4.40 -7.42
N ALA A 168 12.82 -5.04 -8.58
CA ALA A 168 13.61 -4.45 -9.66
C ALA A 168 12.94 -3.19 -10.23
N ILE A 169 11.62 -3.24 -10.47
CA ILE A 169 10.86 -2.09 -10.96
C ILE A 169 10.86 -0.97 -9.90
N LEU A 170 10.56 -1.29 -8.64
CA LEU A 170 10.54 -0.29 -7.55
C LEU A 170 11.90 0.40 -7.42
N LEU A 171 12.99 -0.36 -7.42
CA LEU A 171 14.34 0.20 -7.35
C LEU A 171 14.64 1.11 -8.54
N ALA A 172 14.29 0.69 -9.76
CA ALA A 172 14.47 1.49 -10.97
C ALA A 172 13.67 2.80 -10.91
N VAL A 173 12.44 2.74 -10.40
CA VAL A 173 11.59 3.93 -10.22
C VAL A 173 12.17 4.87 -9.17
N VAL A 174 12.54 4.37 -7.99
CA VAL A 174 13.12 5.19 -6.91
C VAL A 174 14.41 5.88 -7.36
N ILE A 175 15.33 5.15 -8.01
CA ILE A 175 16.59 5.72 -8.51
C ILE A 175 16.33 6.70 -9.67
N GLY A 176 15.43 6.35 -10.61
CA GLY A 176 15.13 7.17 -11.77
C GLY A 176 14.42 8.47 -11.44
N SER A 177 13.56 8.45 -10.41
CA SER A 177 12.78 9.61 -9.98
C SER A 177 13.41 10.44 -8.87
N ARG A 178 14.62 10.08 -8.40
CA ARG A 178 15.25 10.66 -7.19
C ARG A 178 15.30 12.19 -7.18
N HIS A 179 15.67 12.81 -8.30
CA HIS A 179 15.74 14.27 -8.42
C HIS A 179 14.37 14.93 -8.67
N THR A 180 13.33 14.14 -8.95
CA THR A 180 12.00 14.66 -9.28
C THR A 180 11.04 14.53 -8.11
N LEU A 181 11.12 13.42 -7.34
CA LEU A 181 10.20 13.14 -6.25
C LEU A 181 10.77 13.42 -4.86
N TYR A 182 12.10 13.43 -4.70
CA TYR A 182 12.74 13.59 -3.40
C TYR A 182 13.57 14.87 -3.35
N HIS A 183 12.98 15.95 -2.86
CA HIS A 183 13.66 17.25 -2.78
C HIS A 183 14.90 17.24 -1.89
N TRP A 184 14.95 16.36 -0.86
CA TRP A 184 16.13 16.21 -0.03
C TRP A 184 17.37 15.71 -0.80
N VAL A 185 17.19 15.02 -1.94
CA VAL A 185 18.30 14.62 -2.81
C VAL A 185 18.93 15.86 -3.45
N GLN A 186 18.09 16.79 -3.92
CA GLN A 186 18.58 18.05 -4.52
C GLN A 186 19.30 18.89 -3.44
N TYR A 187 18.74 18.94 -2.24
CA TYR A 187 19.36 19.63 -1.10
C TYR A 187 20.78 19.12 -0.79
N PHE A 188 20.99 17.81 -0.69
CA PHE A 188 22.31 17.25 -0.41
C PHE A 188 23.26 17.23 -1.60
N ASP A 189 22.76 17.35 -2.82
CA ASP A 189 23.58 17.42 -4.05
C ASP A 189 23.99 18.87 -4.38
N ASP A 190 23.34 19.89 -3.82
CA ASP A 190 23.66 21.31 -4.03
C ASP A 190 24.47 21.90 -2.85
N PRO A 191 25.79 22.15 -3.02
CA PRO A 191 26.63 22.75 -1.98
C PRO A 191 26.24 24.18 -1.62
N SER A 192 25.42 24.86 -2.44
CA SER A 192 24.98 26.25 -2.22
C SER A 192 23.62 26.35 -1.53
N ALA A 193 22.97 25.21 -1.26
CA ALA A 193 21.67 25.18 -0.60
C ALA A 193 21.76 25.79 0.81
N PRO A 194 20.74 26.57 1.23
CA PRO A 194 20.70 27.11 2.59
C PRO A 194 20.60 25.95 3.59
N THR A 195 21.25 26.07 4.74
CA THR A 195 21.26 25.03 5.80
C THR A 195 19.87 24.78 6.35
N ASP A 196 19.41 23.52 6.28
CA ASP A 196 18.15 23.05 6.82
C ASP A 196 18.42 22.09 7.99
N ALA A 197 18.16 22.56 9.21
CA ALA A 197 18.44 21.81 10.43
C ALA A 197 17.63 20.49 10.51
N ILE A 198 16.45 20.42 9.88
CA ILE A 198 15.62 19.21 9.89
C ILE A 198 16.21 18.17 8.95
N LEU A 199 16.59 18.55 7.72
CA LEU A 199 17.22 17.64 6.77
C LEU A 199 18.59 17.19 7.27
N ASP A 200 19.39 18.09 7.83
CA ASP A 200 20.71 17.77 8.40
C ASP A 200 20.60 16.72 9.53
N SER A 201 19.59 16.83 10.38
CA SER A 201 19.33 15.84 11.45
C SER A 201 18.99 14.45 10.91
N LYS A 202 18.45 14.37 9.70
CA LYS A 202 18.06 13.12 9.01
C LYS A 202 19.12 12.60 8.04
N ALA A 203 20.25 13.29 7.86
CA ALA A 203 21.32 12.93 6.93
C ALA A 203 21.89 11.52 7.16
N TRP A 204 21.78 10.96 8.38
CA TRP A 204 22.18 9.59 8.68
C TRP A 204 21.35 8.53 7.91
N LEU A 205 20.10 8.83 7.58
CA LEU A 205 19.18 7.96 6.84
C LEU A 205 18.96 8.46 5.41
N LEU A 206 18.69 9.77 5.25
CA LEU A 206 18.41 10.40 3.95
C LEU A 206 19.74 10.80 3.29
N ASN A 207 20.32 9.88 2.54
CA ASN A 207 21.57 10.11 1.82
C ASN A 207 21.67 9.19 0.60
N ASN A 208 22.55 9.53 -0.33
CA ASN A 208 22.79 8.74 -1.54
C ASN A 208 23.26 7.30 -1.25
N THR A 209 23.97 7.08 -0.14
CA THR A 209 24.40 5.73 0.29
C THR A 209 23.19 4.87 0.61
N SER A 210 22.19 5.42 1.28
CA SER A 210 20.94 4.70 1.58
C SER A 210 20.18 4.32 0.32
N LEU A 211 20.09 5.21 -0.67
CA LEU A 211 19.42 4.92 -1.95
C LEU A 211 20.14 3.83 -2.76
N PHE A 212 21.47 3.94 -2.91
CA PHE A 212 22.23 3.08 -3.83
C PHE A 212 22.73 1.78 -3.20
N PHE A 213 22.86 1.70 -1.89
CA PHE A 213 23.38 0.51 -1.22
C PHE A 213 22.39 -0.11 -0.23
N PHE A 214 21.76 0.67 0.65
CA PHE A 214 20.88 0.09 1.67
C PHE A 214 19.59 -0.47 1.08
N ILE A 215 18.87 0.28 0.22
CA ILE A 215 17.64 -0.23 -0.42
C ILE A 215 17.93 -1.50 -1.23
N PRO A 216 18.89 -1.55 -2.17
CA PRO A 216 19.23 -2.76 -2.89
C PRO A 216 19.65 -3.91 -1.98
N PHE A 217 20.42 -3.66 -0.93
CA PHE A 217 20.84 -4.68 0.03
C PHE A 217 19.64 -5.35 0.70
N VAL A 218 18.66 -4.56 1.16
CA VAL A 218 17.46 -5.09 1.80
C VAL A 218 16.62 -5.90 0.80
N LEU A 219 16.37 -5.35 -0.39
CA LEU A 219 15.58 -6.02 -1.41
C LEU A 219 16.21 -7.35 -1.85
N ILE A 220 17.52 -7.38 -2.06
CA ILE A 220 18.26 -8.60 -2.41
C ILE A 220 18.22 -9.60 -1.25
N SER A 221 18.40 -9.16 -0.02
CA SER A 221 18.33 -10.02 1.16
C SER A 221 16.97 -10.71 1.30
N TRP A 222 15.86 -9.97 1.08
CA TRP A 222 14.52 -10.55 1.11
C TRP A 222 14.29 -11.53 -0.04
N ILE A 223 14.80 -11.25 -1.24
CA ILE A 223 14.76 -12.18 -2.38
C ILE A 223 15.53 -13.47 -2.04
N LEU A 224 16.72 -13.38 -1.45
CA LEU A 224 17.51 -14.56 -1.07
C LEU A 224 16.79 -15.40 -0.01
N ILE A 225 16.20 -14.78 1.01
CA ILE A 225 15.41 -15.49 2.02
C ILE A 225 14.19 -16.17 1.37
N ARG A 226 13.47 -15.46 0.52
CA ARG A 226 12.35 -16.02 -0.26
C ARG A 226 12.80 -17.23 -1.09
N MET A 227 13.96 -17.15 -1.77
CA MET A 227 14.51 -18.27 -2.53
C MET A 227 14.80 -19.46 -1.63
N LYS A 228 15.39 -19.22 -0.47
CA LYS A 228 15.68 -20.27 0.51
C LYS A 228 14.41 -20.96 1.01
N LEU A 229 13.39 -20.19 1.40
CA LEU A 229 12.11 -20.74 1.85
C LEU A 229 11.42 -21.55 0.75
N ARG A 230 11.39 -21.03 -0.49
CA ARG A 230 10.82 -21.75 -1.64
C ARG A 230 11.55 -23.04 -1.97
N ASN A 231 12.89 -23.00 -1.97
CA ASN A 231 13.70 -24.18 -2.26
C ASN A 231 13.50 -25.25 -1.19
N ASN A 232 13.46 -24.88 0.09
CA ASN A 232 13.15 -25.78 1.18
C ASN A 232 11.74 -26.39 1.01
N SER A 233 10.76 -25.59 0.66
CA SER A 233 9.38 -26.03 0.46
C SER A 233 9.22 -27.03 -0.70
N VAL A 234 9.95 -26.85 -1.79
CA VAL A 234 9.96 -27.79 -2.92
C VAL A 234 10.77 -29.06 -2.56
N ALA A 235 11.84 -28.92 -1.78
CA ALA A 235 12.62 -30.07 -1.30
C ALA A 235 11.80 -30.92 -0.30
N GLU A 236 10.99 -30.28 0.54
CA GLU A 236 10.07 -30.94 1.48
C GLU A 236 9.07 -31.87 0.77
N ASP A 237 8.63 -31.54 -0.45
CA ASP A 237 7.76 -32.41 -1.24
C ASP A 237 8.43 -33.75 -1.60
N LYS A 238 9.77 -33.81 -1.64
CA LYS A 238 10.55 -35.01 -1.99
C LYS A 238 11.09 -35.76 -0.78
N ASP A 239 11.29 -35.08 0.33
CA ASP A 239 11.86 -35.62 1.56
C ASP A 239 10.80 -35.66 2.67
N LYS A 240 10.59 -36.84 3.25
CA LYS A 240 9.67 -37.03 4.39
C LYS A 240 10.26 -36.58 5.74
N GLY A 241 11.51 -36.10 5.74
CA GLY A 241 12.21 -35.65 6.95
C GLY A 241 11.78 -34.26 7.40
N LEU A 242 11.93 -33.97 8.71
CA LEU A 242 11.62 -32.66 9.29
C LEU A 242 12.75 -31.62 9.10
N ASN A 243 13.85 -31.97 8.43
CA ASN A 243 15.02 -31.08 8.32
C ASN A 243 14.71 -29.82 7.52
N MET A 244 13.95 -29.95 6.43
CA MET A 244 13.57 -28.80 5.59
C MET A 244 12.59 -27.89 6.32
N PHE A 245 11.63 -28.46 7.05
CA PHE A 245 10.71 -27.70 7.91
C PHE A 245 11.44 -26.91 8.99
N LYS A 246 12.34 -27.55 9.77
CA LYS A 246 13.17 -26.88 10.77
C LYS A 246 14.04 -25.78 10.20
N SER A 247 14.62 -26.01 9.00
CA SER A 247 15.39 -24.99 8.28
C SER A 247 14.50 -23.80 7.90
N SER A 248 13.30 -24.05 7.37
CA SER A 248 12.35 -22.99 7.01
C SER A 248 11.92 -22.19 8.24
N THR A 249 11.64 -22.84 9.37
CA THR A 249 11.30 -22.15 10.62
C THR A 249 12.42 -21.23 11.11
N LYS A 250 13.69 -21.70 11.06
CA LYS A 250 14.85 -20.86 11.43
C LYS A 250 15.00 -19.63 10.53
N TRP A 251 14.91 -19.82 9.21
CA TRP A 251 15.00 -18.71 8.25
C TRP A 251 13.81 -17.76 8.37
N SER A 252 12.64 -18.27 8.69
CA SER A 252 11.44 -17.45 8.93
C SER A 252 11.58 -16.61 10.19
N ALA A 253 12.10 -17.17 11.29
CA ALA A 253 12.36 -16.42 12.52
C ALA A 253 13.39 -15.30 12.30
N PHE A 254 14.48 -15.61 11.60
CA PHE A 254 15.45 -14.58 11.19
C PHE A 254 14.81 -13.50 10.32
N PHE A 255 14.00 -13.91 9.33
CA PHE A 255 13.33 -12.96 8.44
C PHE A 255 12.39 -12.03 9.20
N ILE A 256 11.55 -12.51 10.13
CA ILE A 256 10.62 -11.66 10.88
C ILE A 256 11.37 -10.59 11.67
N PHE A 257 12.45 -10.97 12.35
CA PHE A 257 13.29 -10.02 13.08
C PHE A 257 13.94 -8.99 12.14
N PHE A 258 14.56 -9.45 11.06
CA PHE A 258 15.18 -8.58 10.06
C PHE A 258 14.16 -7.68 9.36
N PHE A 259 12.99 -8.22 9.05
CA PHE A 259 11.88 -7.52 8.40
C PHE A 259 11.39 -6.33 9.23
N ALA A 260 11.22 -6.49 10.53
CA ALA A 260 10.72 -5.42 11.39
C ALA A 260 11.53 -4.12 11.26
N PHE A 261 12.86 -4.22 11.25
CA PHE A 261 13.74 -3.06 11.10
C PHE A 261 13.84 -2.58 9.65
N THR A 262 14.01 -3.51 8.71
CA THR A 262 14.27 -3.14 7.32
C THR A 262 13.02 -2.66 6.61
N PHE A 263 11.83 -3.18 6.93
CA PHE A 263 10.56 -2.68 6.39
C PHE A 263 10.29 -1.25 6.89
N SER A 264 10.55 -0.99 8.17
CA SER A 264 10.42 0.36 8.73
C SER A 264 11.34 1.35 8.01
N ALA A 265 12.60 1.00 7.85
CA ALA A 265 13.57 1.84 7.15
C ALA A 265 13.19 2.07 5.67
N LEU A 266 12.73 1.03 4.95
CA LEU A 266 12.26 1.18 3.57
C LEU A 266 11.02 2.07 3.47
N SER A 267 10.06 1.94 4.39
CA SER A 267 8.86 2.80 4.42
C SER A 267 9.23 4.27 4.62
N TRP A 268 10.20 4.55 5.48
CA TRP A 268 10.71 5.90 5.72
C TRP A 268 11.50 6.43 4.51
N LEU A 269 12.37 5.62 3.91
CA LEU A 269 13.21 6.02 2.79
C LEU A 269 12.45 6.21 1.47
N ILE A 270 11.43 5.37 1.21
CA ILE A 270 10.77 5.35 -0.10
C ILE A 270 9.52 6.24 -0.11
N ILE A 271 8.73 6.25 0.95
CA ILE A 271 7.44 6.97 0.96
C ILE A 271 7.47 8.18 1.90
N MET A 272 7.85 8.01 3.18
CA MET A 272 7.81 9.13 4.12
C MET A 272 8.77 10.26 3.72
N SER A 273 9.90 9.95 3.10
CA SER A 273 10.89 10.92 2.67
C SER A 273 10.45 11.82 1.50
N ILE A 274 9.28 11.56 0.91
CA ILE A 274 8.62 12.48 -0.03
C ILE A 274 8.30 13.79 0.70
N ASP A 275 7.70 13.69 1.90
CA ASP A 275 7.45 14.80 2.82
C ASP A 275 8.62 14.87 3.85
N ALA A 276 9.84 15.22 3.41
CA ALA A 276 11.06 15.03 4.19
C ALA A 276 11.12 15.87 5.50
N HIS A 277 10.38 16.98 5.60
CA HIS A 277 10.27 17.78 6.83
C HIS A 277 9.37 17.12 7.88
N TRP A 278 8.42 16.29 7.44
CA TRP A 278 7.54 15.54 8.32
C TRP A 278 8.17 14.20 8.75
N TYR A 279 7.79 13.68 9.91
CA TYR A 279 8.18 12.35 10.35
C TYR A 279 7.16 11.72 11.29
N SER A 280 7.05 10.38 11.23
CA SER A 280 6.26 9.60 12.17
C SER A 280 6.83 8.19 12.27
N THR A 281 7.10 7.72 13.48
CA THR A 281 7.54 6.35 13.73
C THR A 281 6.42 5.33 13.42
N MET A 282 5.16 5.72 13.65
CA MET A 282 3.99 4.89 13.35
C MET A 282 3.72 4.73 11.86
N PHE A 283 4.34 5.54 11.00
CA PHE A 283 4.18 5.47 9.56
C PHE A 283 4.57 4.10 8.97
N SER A 284 5.60 3.46 9.51
CA SER A 284 6.00 2.11 9.09
C SER A 284 4.97 1.05 9.48
N VAL A 285 4.36 1.16 10.66
CA VAL A 285 3.30 0.26 11.13
C VAL A 285 2.04 0.45 10.29
N TYR A 286 1.74 1.69 9.91
CA TYR A 286 0.66 2.02 8.99
C TYR A 286 0.86 1.37 7.62
N ASN A 287 2.04 1.52 7.01
CA ASN A 287 2.38 0.86 5.75
C ASN A 287 2.36 -0.67 5.85
N PHE A 288 2.76 -1.23 7.00
CA PHE A 288 2.63 -2.66 7.25
C PHE A 288 1.17 -3.11 7.27
N ALA A 289 0.28 -2.36 7.90
CA ALA A 289 -1.15 -2.67 7.90
C ALA A 289 -1.73 -2.66 6.48
N ILE A 290 -1.40 -1.65 5.66
CA ILE A 290 -1.75 -1.59 4.22
C ILE A 290 -1.24 -2.84 3.51
N SER A 291 0.06 -3.15 3.65
CA SER A 291 0.70 -4.30 3.01
C SER A 291 -0.02 -5.60 3.34
N PHE A 292 -0.29 -5.82 4.63
CA PHE A 292 -0.78 -7.11 5.08
C PHE A 292 -2.25 -7.32 4.71
N VAL A 293 -3.12 -6.33 4.88
CA VAL A 293 -4.54 -6.45 4.52
C VAL A 293 -4.73 -6.58 3.00
N THR A 294 -3.95 -5.86 2.20
CA THR A 294 -4.01 -5.97 0.73
C THR A 294 -3.47 -7.30 0.24
N GLY A 295 -2.38 -7.80 0.83
CA GLY A 295 -1.83 -9.11 0.50
C GLY A 295 -2.78 -10.26 0.82
N LEU A 296 -3.48 -10.21 1.97
CA LEU A 296 -4.55 -11.16 2.32
C LEU A 296 -5.73 -11.07 1.35
N SER A 297 -6.10 -9.85 0.93
CA SER A 297 -7.19 -9.63 -0.03
C SER A 297 -6.85 -10.18 -1.41
N VAL A 298 -5.61 -9.99 -1.89
CA VAL A 298 -5.13 -10.63 -3.14
C VAL A 298 -5.15 -12.15 -3.03
N MET A 299 -4.72 -12.69 -1.89
CA MET A 299 -4.77 -14.14 -1.63
C MET A 299 -6.22 -14.66 -1.69
N MET A 300 -7.17 -13.95 -1.09
CA MET A 300 -8.60 -14.27 -1.17
C MET A 300 -9.09 -14.29 -2.61
N VAL A 301 -8.73 -13.30 -3.43
CA VAL A 301 -9.10 -13.25 -4.85
C VAL A 301 -8.54 -14.46 -5.60
N ILE A 302 -7.28 -14.83 -5.36
CA ILE A 302 -6.64 -15.99 -6.02
C ILE A 302 -7.33 -17.29 -5.58
N VAL A 303 -7.59 -17.48 -4.28
CA VAL A 303 -8.29 -18.67 -3.75
C VAL A 303 -9.66 -18.83 -4.39
N GLN A 304 -10.46 -17.75 -4.41
CA GLN A 304 -11.81 -17.79 -5.00
C GLN A 304 -11.76 -18.05 -6.51
N TYR A 305 -10.80 -17.46 -7.22
CA TYR A 305 -10.59 -17.73 -8.64
C TYR A 305 -10.25 -19.20 -8.89
N LEU A 306 -9.39 -19.80 -8.09
CA LEU A 306 -9.00 -21.21 -8.24
C LEU A 306 -10.15 -22.15 -7.88
N LYS A 307 -10.88 -21.90 -6.79
CA LYS A 307 -12.09 -22.67 -6.43
C LYS A 307 -13.16 -22.59 -7.54
N ALA A 308 -13.37 -21.42 -8.14
CA ALA A 308 -14.30 -21.26 -9.26
C ALA A 308 -13.88 -22.00 -10.54
N LYS A 309 -12.59 -22.37 -10.67
CA LYS A 309 -12.06 -23.18 -11.77
C LYS A 309 -12.03 -24.68 -11.48
N GLY A 310 -12.51 -25.12 -10.31
CA GLY A 310 -12.50 -26.51 -9.87
C GLY A 310 -11.17 -26.97 -9.30
N TYR A 311 -10.26 -26.04 -9.02
CA TYR A 311 -9.04 -26.32 -8.26
C TYR A 311 -9.27 -26.11 -6.76
N MET A 312 -8.36 -26.65 -5.93
CA MET A 312 -8.33 -26.44 -4.48
C MET A 312 -9.57 -27.02 -3.75
N GLU A 313 -10.07 -28.16 -4.19
CA GLU A 313 -11.18 -28.86 -3.52
C GLU A 313 -10.88 -29.25 -2.07
N MET A 314 -9.61 -29.48 -1.72
CA MET A 314 -9.16 -29.78 -0.36
C MET A 314 -9.12 -28.57 0.58
N VAL A 315 -9.26 -27.36 0.06
CA VAL A 315 -9.33 -26.16 0.91
C VAL A 315 -10.75 -26.04 1.45
N SER A 316 -10.90 -26.36 2.74
CA SER A 316 -12.18 -26.25 3.42
C SER A 316 -12.71 -24.81 3.45
N ASP A 317 -14.01 -24.65 3.60
CA ASP A 317 -14.62 -23.33 3.74
C ASP A 317 -14.20 -22.65 5.04
N GLU A 318 -13.77 -23.44 6.06
CA GLU A 318 -13.24 -22.92 7.32
C GLU A 318 -11.86 -22.27 7.12
N VAL A 319 -10.98 -22.80 6.27
CA VAL A 319 -9.71 -22.14 5.91
C VAL A 319 -9.97 -20.81 5.23
N VAL A 320 -10.96 -20.74 4.33
CA VAL A 320 -11.36 -19.50 3.65
C VAL A 320 -11.97 -18.51 4.66
N HIS A 321 -12.78 -19.01 5.58
CA HIS A 321 -13.36 -18.22 6.67
C HIS A 321 -12.27 -17.63 7.58
N ASP A 322 -11.23 -18.41 7.90
CA ASP A 322 -10.09 -17.93 8.70
C ASP A 322 -9.32 -16.84 7.98
N LEU A 323 -9.08 -16.98 6.67
CA LEU A 323 -8.50 -15.92 5.86
C LEU A 323 -9.38 -14.65 5.90
N GLY A 324 -10.71 -14.79 5.85
CA GLY A 324 -11.67 -13.69 6.01
C GLY A 324 -11.63 -13.04 7.41
N LYS A 325 -11.33 -13.81 8.47
CA LYS A 325 -11.10 -13.25 9.83
C LYS A 325 -9.84 -12.42 9.89
N PHE A 326 -8.75 -12.86 9.24
CA PHE A 326 -7.52 -12.07 9.16
C PHE A 326 -7.74 -10.77 8.36
N MET A 327 -8.46 -10.81 7.25
CA MET A 327 -8.83 -9.60 6.49
C MET A 327 -9.60 -8.62 7.39
N PHE A 328 -10.62 -9.09 8.11
CA PHE A 328 -11.39 -8.27 9.05
C PHE A 328 -10.49 -7.67 10.14
N ALA A 329 -9.68 -8.50 10.80
CA ALA A 329 -8.80 -8.06 11.88
C ALA A 329 -7.82 -6.98 11.43
N PHE A 330 -7.25 -7.11 10.23
CA PHE A 330 -6.29 -6.14 9.71
C PHE A 330 -6.94 -4.88 9.13
N CYS A 331 -8.20 -4.92 8.69
CA CYS A 331 -8.97 -3.68 8.43
C CYS A 331 -9.19 -2.89 9.73
N VAL A 332 -9.52 -3.58 10.84
CA VAL A 332 -9.66 -2.95 12.15
C VAL A 332 -8.33 -2.41 12.66
N PHE A 333 -7.24 -3.18 12.49
CA PHE A 333 -5.90 -2.76 12.87
C PHE A 333 -5.45 -1.51 12.08
N TRP A 334 -5.68 -1.48 10.76
CA TRP A 334 -5.40 -0.31 9.94
C TRP A 334 -6.20 0.91 10.43
N GLY A 335 -7.51 0.74 10.67
CA GLY A 335 -8.36 1.82 11.18
C GLY A 335 -7.90 2.35 12.54
N TYR A 336 -7.45 1.47 13.43
CA TYR A 336 -6.88 1.85 14.72
C TYR A 336 -5.58 2.66 14.57
N ILE A 337 -4.65 2.21 13.74
CA ILE A 337 -3.38 2.92 13.50
C ILE A 337 -3.62 4.26 12.83
N PHE A 338 -4.49 4.31 11.81
CA PHE A 338 -4.88 5.54 11.13
C PHE A 338 -5.48 6.55 12.11
N LEU A 339 -6.51 6.12 12.87
CA LEU A 339 -7.21 6.98 13.82
C LEU A 339 -6.27 7.47 14.94
N SER A 340 -5.43 6.58 15.49
CA SER A 340 -4.51 6.95 16.57
C SER A 340 -3.47 7.97 16.10
N GLN A 341 -2.91 7.82 14.91
CA GLN A 341 -1.96 8.77 14.34
C GLN A 341 -2.63 10.12 14.07
N TRP A 342 -3.79 10.12 13.43
CA TRP A 342 -4.55 11.33 13.15
C TRP A 342 -4.98 12.05 14.43
N LEU A 343 -5.50 11.31 15.42
CA LEU A 343 -5.98 11.86 16.69
C LEU A 343 -4.86 12.50 17.50
N LEU A 344 -3.67 11.87 17.55
CA LEU A 344 -2.52 12.41 18.27
C LEU A 344 -2.06 13.74 17.64
N ILE A 345 -1.91 13.80 16.33
CA ILE A 345 -1.50 15.01 15.61
C ILE A 345 -2.56 16.11 15.72
N TRP A 346 -3.85 15.76 15.61
CA TRP A 346 -4.95 16.70 15.80
C TRP A 346 -4.98 17.25 17.24
N TYR A 347 -4.75 16.39 18.25
CA TYR A 347 -4.79 16.79 19.65
C TYR A 347 -3.60 17.66 20.04
N THR A 348 -2.39 17.37 19.60
CA THR A 348 -1.19 18.15 19.89
C THR A 348 -1.16 19.47 19.14
N ASN A 349 -1.77 19.51 17.95
CA ASN A 349 -1.86 20.67 17.06
C ASN A 349 -0.51 21.39 16.84
N LEU A 350 0.57 20.59 16.67
CA LEU A 350 1.89 21.14 16.35
C LEU A 350 1.94 21.51 14.86
N PRO A 351 2.28 22.76 14.49
CA PRO A 351 2.26 23.20 13.09
C PRO A 351 3.09 22.31 12.16
N GLU A 352 4.27 21.87 12.60
CA GLU A 352 5.16 21.03 11.80
C GLU A 352 4.57 19.65 11.50
N GLU A 353 3.67 19.14 12.36
CA GLU A 353 3.03 17.83 12.17
C GLU A 353 1.71 17.91 11.43
N THR A 354 0.93 19.00 11.66
CA THR A 354 -0.43 19.15 11.09
C THR A 354 -0.42 19.37 9.59
N VAL A 355 0.62 19.99 9.02
CA VAL A 355 0.79 20.25 7.58
C VAL A 355 0.59 18.99 6.74
N TYR A 356 1.05 17.83 7.21
CA TYR A 356 0.90 16.56 6.51
C TYR A 356 -0.57 16.18 6.28
N PHE A 357 -1.42 16.35 7.29
CA PHE A 357 -2.85 16.07 7.17
C PHE A 357 -3.62 17.21 6.51
N ALA A 358 -3.22 18.47 6.72
CA ALA A 358 -3.83 19.62 6.07
C ALA A 358 -3.80 19.47 4.54
N ALA A 359 -2.64 19.17 3.97
CA ALA A 359 -2.50 18.94 2.52
C ALA A 359 -3.40 17.80 1.98
N ARG A 360 -3.84 16.86 2.83
CA ARG A 360 -4.72 15.73 2.47
C ARG A 360 -6.20 16.00 2.75
N LEU A 361 -6.53 17.08 3.46
CA LEU A 361 -7.88 17.50 3.79
C LEU A 361 -8.35 18.69 2.96
N GLU A 362 -7.48 19.25 2.13
CA GLU A 362 -7.76 20.40 1.27
C GLU A 362 -8.03 19.99 -0.18
N GLY A 363 -8.66 20.85 -0.94
CA GLY A 363 -8.91 20.70 -2.37
C GLY A 363 -9.56 19.36 -2.76
N GLY A 364 -9.11 18.80 -3.86
CA GLY A 364 -9.61 17.53 -4.41
C GLY A 364 -9.31 16.30 -3.55
N TYR A 365 -8.37 16.38 -2.62
CA TYR A 365 -8.01 15.27 -1.74
C TYR A 365 -9.01 15.00 -0.64
N LYS A 366 -9.77 16.00 -0.18
CA LYS A 366 -10.78 15.87 0.89
C LYS A 366 -11.80 14.76 0.60
N THR A 367 -12.31 14.71 -0.63
CA THR A 367 -13.25 13.65 -1.04
C THR A 367 -12.58 12.28 -1.07
N LEU A 368 -11.35 12.19 -1.59
CA LEU A 368 -10.58 10.93 -1.61
C LEU A 368 -10.25 10.44 -0.19
N PHE A 369 -9.96 11.35 0.73
CA PHE A 369 -9.71 11.03 2.13
C PHE A 369 -10.96 10.42 2.81
N ALA A 370 -12.15 10.98 2.56
CA ALA A 370 -13.39 10.41 3.06
C ALA A 370 -13.69 9.03 2.44
N ILE A 371 -13.48 8.88 1.12
CA ILE A 371 -13.62 7.59 0.41
C ILE A 371 -12.64 6.56 0.98
N ASN A 372 -11.41 6.96 1.28
CA ASN A 372 -10.40 6.09 1.87
C ASN A 372 -10.87 5.48 3.20
N ILE A 373 -11.31 6.32 4.14
CA ILE A 373 -11.83 5.85 5.44
C ILE A 373 -13.02 4.90 5.25
N PHE A 374 -13.92 5.22 4.34
CA PHE A 374 -15.08 4.38 4.06
C PHE A 374 -14.68 3.02 3.50
N MET A 375 -13.80 2.97 2.49
CA MET A 375 -13.43 1.75 1.79
C MET A 375 -12.42 0.88 2.57
N CYS A 376 -11.48 1.48 3.28
CA CYS A 376 -10.46 0.73 4.02
C CYS A 376 -10.94 0.23 5.38
N PHE A 377 -11.86 0.93 6.02
CA PHE A 377 -12.33 0.60 7.35
C PHE A 377 -13.83 0.34 7.41
N LEU A 378 -14.68 1.34 7.16
CA LEU A 378 -16.10 1.28 7.48
C LEU A 378 -16.84 0.18 6.71
N ALA A 379 -16.68 0.12 5.40
CA ALA A 379 -17.36 -0.86 4.58
C ALA A 379 -16.89 -2.30 4.87
N PRO A 380 -15.57 -2.63 4.91
CA PRO A 380 -15.12 -3.96 5.32
C PRO A 380 -15.50 -4.31 6.75
N PHE A 381 -15.45 -3.37 7.69
CA PHE A 381 -15.85 -3.59 9.08
C PHE A 381 -17.31 -4.04 9.16
N LEU A 382 -18.26 -3.30 8.56
CA LEU A 382 -19.67 -3.62 8.59
C LEU A 382 -20.00 -4.93 7.87
N VAL A 383 -19.38 -5.17 6.72
CA VAL A 383 -19.64 -6.37 5.90
C VAL A 383 -19.02 -7.62 6.53
N LEU A 384 -17.76 -7.56 6.97
CA LEU A 384 -17.04 -8.71 7.49
C LEU A 384 -17.27 -8.96 8.99
N MET A 385 -18.03 -8.12 9.71
CA MET A 385 -18.36 -8.34 11.10
C MET A 385 -19.18 -9.63 11.29
N MET A 386 -20.13 -9.91 10.41
CA MET A 386 -21.01 -11.07 10.51
C MET A 386 -20.30 -12.37 10.11
N ARG A 387 -20.51 -13.44 10.89
CA ARG A 387 -19.94 -14.78 10.62
C ARG A 387 -20.36 -15.33 9.25
N ASN A 388 -21.65 -15.22 8.93
CA ASN A 388 -22.20 -15.72 7.67
C ASN A 388 -21.63 -14.99 6.44
N ALA A 389 -21.31 -13.70 6.55
CA ALA A 389 -20.67 -12.93 5.50
C ALA A 389 -19.29 -13.49 5.14
N LYS A 390 -18.50 -13.87 6.16
CA LYS A 390 -17.17 -14.49 6.00
C LYS A 390 -17.18 -15.91 5.45
N ARG A 391 -18.33 -16.55 5.34
CA ARG A 391 -18.51 -17.87 4.72
C ARG A 391 -19.05 -17.77 3.28
N SER A 392 -19.50 -16.59 2.85
CA SER A 392 -20.00 -16.38 1.49
C SER A 392 -18.89 -15.99 0.52
N PRO A 393 -18.58 -16.80 -0.52
CA PRO A 393 -17.54 -16.49 -1.50
C PRO A 393 -17.74 -15.15 -2.20
N LYS A 394 -19.00 -14.81 -2.51
CA LYS A 394 -19.33 -13.53 -3.18
C LYS A 394 -19.04 -12.33 -2.28
N VAL A 395 -19.42 -12.43 -1.00
CA VAL A 395 -19.20 -11.34 -0.03
C VAL A 395 -17.70 -11.14 0.22
N LEU A 396 -16.95 -12.25 0.40
CA LEU A 396 -15.50 -12.20 0.59
C LEU A 396 -14.78 -11.59 -0.62
N LEU A 397 -15.19 -11.97 -1.83
CA LEU A 397 -14.61 -11.41 -3.05
C LEU A 397 -14.92 -9.90 -3.20
N THR A 398 -16.16 -9.51 -2.91
CA THR A 398 -16.55 -8.08 -2.93
C THR A 398 -15.78 -7.29 -1.88
N ALA A 399 -15.69 -7.80 -0.65
CA ALA A 399 -14.91 -7.16 0.41
C ALA A 399 -13.43 -7.04 0.03
N ALA A 400 -12.83 -8.08 -0.52
CA ALA A 400 -11.45 -8.05 -1.02
C ALA A 400 -11.26 -6.98 -2.11
N ALA A 401 -12.20 -6.86 -3.05
CA ALA A 401 -12.14 -5.84 -4.11
C ALA A 401 -12.25 -4.43 -3.53
N VAL A 402 -13.16 -4.19 -2.58
CA VAL A 402 -13.31 -2.89 -1.89
C VAL A 402 -12.03 -2.52 -1.13
N ILE A 403 -11.45 -3.46 -0.39
CA ILE A 403 -10.19 -3.26 0.34
C ILE A 403 -9.05 -2.91 -0.62
N LEU A 404 -8.92 -3.63 -1.73
CA LEU A 404 -7.87 -3.37 -2.72
C LEU A 404 -8.02 -1.98 -3.35
N VAL A 405 -9.22 -1.59 -3.76
CA VAL A 405 -9.43 -0.25 -4.32
C VAL A 405 -9.22 0.83 -3.25
N GLY A 406 -9.72 0.61 -2.03
CA GLY A 406 -9.55 1.55 -0.91
C GLY A 406 -8.07 1.81 -0.60
N HIS A 407 -7.27 0.75 -0.46
CA HIS A 407 -5.83 0.91 -0.15
C HIS A 407 -4.99 1.36 -1.36
N TRP A 408 -5.49 1.24 -2.58
CA TRP A 408 -4.90 1.94 -3.71
C TRP A 408 -5.10 3.46 -3.57
N VAL A 409 -6.32 3.90 -3.20
CA VAL A 409 -6.58 5.32 -2.89
C VAL A 409 -5.76 5.78 -1.69
N ASP A 410 -5.60 4.93 -0.68
CA ASP A 410 -4.74 5.20 0.48
C ASP A 410 -3.28 5.45 0.07
N THR A 411 -2.70 4.57 -0.76
CA THR A 411 -1.36 4.74 -1.30
C THR A 411 -1.24 5.98 -2.20
N TYR A 412 -2.30 6.32 -2.92
CA TYR A 412 -2.39 7.55 -3.70
C TYR A 412 -2.28 8.79 -2.78
N LEU A 413 -3.01 8.79 -1.66
CA LEU A 413 -2.96 9.87 -0.66
C LEU A 413 -1.62 9.93 0.09
N LEU A 414 -0.84 8.85 0.14
CA LEU A 414 0.51 8.88 0.70
C LEU A 414 1.51 9.60 -0.21
N ILE A 415 1.34 9.52 -1.53
CA ILE A 415 2.36 9.92 -2.51
C ILE A 415 2.00 11.24 -3.22
N MET A 416 0.77 11.39 -3.71
CA MET A 416 0.41 12.49 -4.60
C MET A 416 0.44 13.88 -3.93
N PRO A 417 -0.06 14.06 -2.70
CA PRO A 417 -0.03 15.38 -2.08
C PRO A 417 1.38 15.95 -1.90
N GLY A 418 2.35 15.10 -1.51
CA GLY A 418 3.74 15.50 -1.31
C GLY A 418 4.58 15.62 -2.60
N THR A 419 4.04 15.19 -3.77
CA THR A 419 4.79 15.20 -5.03
C THR A 419 4.23 16.16 -6.07
N VAL A 420 2.92 16.10 -6.31
CA VAL A 420 2.22 16.81 -7.39
C VAL A 420 1.35 17.95 -6.84
N GLY A 421 1.02 17.90 -5.56
CA GLY A 421 0.15 18.89 -4.92
C GLY A 421 -1.21 18.98 -5.61
N ASP A 422 -1.71 20.21 -5.80
CA ASP A 422 -3.04 20.48 -6.36
C ASP A 422 -3.21 20.07 -7.83
N LYS A 423 -2.11 19.78 -8.53
CA LYS A 423 -2.15 19.31 -9.93
C LYS A 423 -2.39 17.78 -10.04
N ALA A 424 -2.69 17.10 -8.95
CA ALA A 424 -3.06 15.71 -8.97
C ALA A 424 -4.51 15.51 -9.45
N GLY A 425 -4.77 14.31 -9.98
CA GLY A 425 -6.11 13.91 -10.40
C GLY A 425 -6.13 12.43 -10.75
N ILE A 426 -7.29 11.80 -10.71
CA ILE A 426 -7.45 10.41 -11.15
C ILE A 426 -7.95 10.43 -12.60
N GLY A 427 -7.08 10.04 -13.53
CA GLY A 427 -7.35 10.04 -14.97
C GLY A 427 -6.86 8.78 -15.67
N MET A 428 -6.68 8.88 -16.97
CA MET A 428 -6.23 7.74 -17.80
C MET A 428 -4.81 7.29 -17.43
N LEU A 429 -3.95 8.19 -16.94
CA LEU A 429 -2.60 7.87 -16.50
C LEU A 429 -2.64 6.94 -15.28
N GLU A 430 -3.39 7.31 -14.26
CA GLU A 430 -3.50 6.58 -12.99
C GLU A 430 -4.16 5.21 -13.19
N ILE A 431 -5.26 5.17 -13.91
CA ILE A 431 -5.98 3.92 -14.21
C ILE A 431 -5.14 3.03 -15.13
N GLY A 432 -4.52 3.60 -16.17
CA GLY A 432 -3.72 2.87 -17.12
C GLY A 432 -2.51 2.20 -16.47
N THR A 433 -1.75 2.93 -15.67
CA THR A 433 -0.60 2.37 -14.93
C THR A 433 -1.03 1.27 -13.97
N THR A 434 -2.13 1.45 -13.25
CA THR A 434 -2.67 0.42 -12.32
C THR A 434 -3.07 -0.86 -13.06
N VAL A 435 -3.77 -0.75 -14.19
CA VAL A 435 -4.16 -1.89 -15.03
C VAL A 435 -2.94 -2.62 -15.61
N ALA A 436 -1.91 -1.86 -16.04
CA ALA A 436 -0.66 -2.45 -16.53
C ALA A 436 0.05 -3.26 -15.43
N PHE A 437 0.20 -2.71 -14.24
CA PHE A 437 0.83 -3.41 -13.11
C PHE A 437 0.00 -4.62 -12.67
N ALA A 438 -1.34 -4.54 -12.67
CA ALA A 438 -2.21 -5.68 -12.40
C ALA A 438 -2.00 -6.81 -13.40
N GLY A 439 -1.85 -6.50 -14.69
CA GLY A 439 -1.53 -7.48 -15.73
C GLY A 439 -0.20 -8.19 -15.50
N ILE A 440 0.86 -7.42 -15.19
CA ILE A 440 2.19 -7.96 -14.88
C ILE A 440 2.12 -8.87 -13.64
N PHE A 441 1.50 -8.38 -12.56
CA PHE A 441 1.34 -9.13 -11.31
C PHE A 441 0.62 -10.45 -11.54
N MET A 442 -0.53 -10.41 -12.21
CA MET A 442 -1.32 -11.60 -12.54
C MET A 442 -0.51 -12.61 -13.36
N TYR A 443 0.22 -12.15 -14.39
CA TYR A 443 1.06 -13.03 -15.19
C TYR A 443 2.13 -13.73 -14.36
N VAL A 444 2.87 -12.99 -13.54
CA VAL A 444 3.98 -13.53 -12.73
C VAL A 444 3.47 -14.54 -11.70
N VAL A 445 2.39 -14.20 -11.00
CA VAL A 445 1.83 -15.07 -9.95
C VAL A 445 1.24 -16.35 -10.52
N LEU A 446 0.41 -16.27 -11.55
CA LEU A 446 -0.20 -17.46 -12.16
C LEU A 446 0.85 -18.34 -12.86
N ASN A 447 1.85 -17.75 -13.50
CA ASN A 447 2.97 -18.52 -14.07
C ASN A 447 3.82 -19.19 -12.98
N SER A 448 3.97 -18.58 -11.81
CA SER A 448 4.68 -19.19 -10.68
C SER A 448 3.88 -20.34 -10.07
N LEU A 449 2.56 -20.18 -9.98
CA LEU A 449 1.67 -21.19 -9.44
C LEU A 449 1.68 -22.48 -10.30
N SER A 450 1.78 -22.36 -11.64
CA SER A 450 1.82 -23.50 -12.55
C SER A 450 3.11 -24.34 -12.49
N LYS A 451 4.16 -23.85 -11.79
CA LYS A 451 5.46 -24.54 -11.73
C LYS A 451 5.59 -25.58 -10.61
N ALA A 452 4.61 -25.69 -9.73
CA ALA A 452 4.62 -26.63 -8.61
C ALA A 452 3.23 -27.21 -8.38
N ASN A 453 3.15 -28.28 -7.57
CA ASN A 453 1.88 -28.83 -7.14
C ASN A 453 1.10 -27.79 -6.33
N MET A 454 -0.23 -27.85 -6.41
CA MET A 454 -1.14 -26.91 -5.70
C MET A 454 -1.04 -27.03 -4.19
N TYR A 455 -0.70 -28.23 -3.70
CA TYR A 455 -0.56 -28.50 -2.26
C TYR A 455 0.85 -28.98 -1.93
N PRO A 456 1.37 -28.69 -0.73
CA PRO A 456 2.58 -29.34 -0.24
C PRO A 456 2.26 -30.81 0.11
N ILE A 457 3.17 -31.73 -0.24
CA ILE A 457 2.92 -33.18 -0.10
C ILE A 457 3.32 -33.70 1.27
N ASN A 458 4.54 -33.41 1.71
CA ASN A 458 5.15 -33.96 2.93
C ASN A 458 5.24 -32.94 4.06
N HIS A 459 4.47 -31.87 4.03
CA HIS A 459 4.47 -30.90 5.12
C HIS A 459 3.87 -31.54 6.40
N PRO A 460 4.46 -31.37 7.60
CA PRO A 460 4.03 -32.06 8.82
C PRO A 460 2.57 -31.75 9.21
N TYR A 461 2.03 -30.61 8.87
CA TYR A 461 0.67 -30.18 9.19
C TYR A 461 -0.33 -30.26 8.02
N VAL A 462 -0.02 -30.99 6.94
CA VAL A 462 -0.94 -31.13 5.78
C VAL A 462 -2.27 -31.75 6.19
N LEU A 463 -2.24 -32.80 7.02
CA LEU A 463 -3.44 -33.48 7.49
C LEU A 463 -4.30 -32.60 8.39
N GLU A 464 -3.65 -31.80 9.25
CA GLU A 464 -4.32 -30.82 10.11
C GLU A 464 -5.04 -29.77 9.28
N SER A 465 -4.36 -29.22 8.27
CA SER A 465 -4.95 -28.22 7.37
C SER A 465 -6.11 -28.77 6.52
N ALA A 466 -5.99 -30.02 6.05
CA ALA A 466 -7.04 -30.66 5.25
C ALA A 466 -8.30 -30.96 6.06
N ASN A 467 -8.15 -31.27 7.36
CA ASN A 467 -9.24 -31.56 8.29
C ASN A 467 -9.58 -30.40 9.20
N HIS A 468 -9.13 -29.18 8.82
CA HIS A 468 -9.37 -27.99 9.63
C HIS A 468 -10.86 -27.68 9.72
N ASP A 469 -11.43 -27.82 10.92
CA ASP A 469 -12.82 -27.53 11.27
C ASP A 469 -12.83 -26.70 12.58
N VAL A 470 -13.51 -25.58 12.55
CA VAL A 470 -13.62 -24.66 13.71
C VAL A 470 -14.90 -24.91 14.51
N GLY A 471 -15.66 -25.96 14.13
CA GLY A 471 -16.94 -26.31 14.75
C GLY A 471 -18.08 -25.35 14.38
N PRO A 472 -19.30 -25.65 14.85
CA PRO A 472 -20.49 -24.88 14.53
C PRO A 472 -20.54 -23.48 15.11
#